data_540f777e555ca6daeb00f5e117a53e71
#
_entry.id   540f777e555ca6daeb00f5e117a53e71
#
_cell.length_a   1.000
_cell.length_b   1.000
_cell.length_c   1.000
_cell.angle_alpha   90.00
_cell.angle_beta   90.00
_cell.angle_gamma   90.00
#
_symmetry.space_group_name_H-M   'P 1'
#
loop_
_entity.id
_entity.type
_entity.pdbx_description
1 polymer ?
#
loop_
_entity_poly.entity_id
_entity_poly.type
_entity_poly.pdbx_seq_one_letter_code
_entity_poly.pdbx_strand_id
1 'polypeptide(L)'
;MMDILAWLLPYKGALVLTALAGFLLLDRLVPVAKVRGGLMRVAKNLSLAGVNAVLSWAIVVPVSAIAASHALDWRPGWWSGGQGLLLDMLLLDCWIYFWHRANHVVPMLWRFHEVHHLDTFLDASSALRFHFGEVVLSSLVRALV
;
A
#
# COMPACT_ATOMS: atom_id res chain seq x y z
N MET A 1 3.85 21.94 21.84
CA MET A 1 3.34 20.55 21.73
C MET A 1 4.18 19.88 20.65
N MET A 2 5.12 18.99 21.02
CA MET A 2 5.91 18.26 20.01
C MET A 2 4.92 17.54 19.08
N ASP A 3 5.11 17.74 17.78
CA ASP A 3 4.29 17.05 16.79
C ASP A 3 4.62 15.55 16.85
N ILE A 4 3.70 14.77 17.43
CA ILE A 4 3.83 13.32 17.60
C ILE A 4 4.14 12.66 16.24
N LEU A 5 3.55 13.20 15.15
CA LEU A 5 3.81 12.70 13.80
C LEU A 5 5.26 12.91 13.40
N ALA A 6 5.83 14.09 13.65
CA ALA A 6 7.24 14.38 13.35
C ALA A 6 8.18 13.45 14.13
N TRP A 7 7.81 13.09 15.37
CA TRP A 7 8.57 12.14 16.18
C TRP A 7 8.48 10.70 15.66
N LEU A 8 7.32 10.28 15.12
CA LEU A 8 7.10 8.93 14.60
C LEU A 8 7.65 8.69 13.19
N LEU A 9 7.76 9.75 12.37
CA LEU A 9 8.20 9.65 10.98
C LEU A 9 9.53 8.90 10.76
N PRO A 10 10.60 9.11 11.57
CA PRO A 10 11.85 8.37 11.44
C PRO A 10 11.68 6.84 11.66
N TYR A 11 10.68 6.44 12.42
CA TYR A 11 10.42 5.04 12.78
C TYR A 11 9.35 4.37 11.93
N LYS A 12 8.80 5.07 10.90
CA LYS A 12 7.70 4.54 10.08
C LYS A 12 7.98 3.14 9.52
N GLY A 13 9.20 2.88 9.05
CA GLY A 13 9.57 1.56 8.53
C GLY A 13 9.53 0.47 9.61
N ALA A 14 10.10 0.76 10.79
CA ALA A 14 10.05 -0.17 11.92
C ALA A 14 8.62 -0.42 12.39
N LEU A 15 7.78 0.61 12.45
CA LEU A 15 6.37 0.50 12.83
C LEU A 15 5.60 -0.40 11.85
N VAL A 16 5.79 -0.20 10.55
CA VAL A 16 5.15 -1.03 9.51
C VAL A 16 5.60 -2.50 9.63
N LEU A 17 6.91 -2.74 9.77
CA LEU A 17 7.43 -4.10 9.90
C LEU A 17 6.96 -4.78 11.19
N THR A 18 6.89 -4.05 12.29
CA THR A 18 6.38 -4.57 13.58
C THR A 18 4.89 -4.90 13.46
N ALA A 19 4.09 -4.03 12.87
CA ALA A 19 2.67 -4.28 12.63
C ALA A 19 2.46 -5.51 11.73
N LEU A 20 3.21 -5.62 10.63
CA LEU A 20 3.16 -6.78 9.75
C LEU A 20 3.52 -8.07 10.47
N ALA A 21 4.61 -8.08 11.24
CA ALA A 21 5.01 -9.24 12.04
C ALA A 21 3.94 -9.61 13.09
N GLY A 22 3.33 -8.60 13.72
CA GLY A 22 2.23 -8.78 14.66
C GLY A 22 1.00 -9.42 14.00
N PHE A 23 0.59 -8.95 12.82
CA PHE A 23 -0.53 -9.54 12.08
C PHE A 23 -0.21 -10.96 11.60
N LEU A 24 0.99 -11.22 11.07
CA LEU A 24 1.41 -12.57 10.69
C LEU A 24 1.40 -13.54 11.89
N LEU A 25 1.82 -13.07 13.06
CA LEU A 25 1.76 -13.85 14.29
C LEU A 25 0.31 -14.07 14.72
N LEU A 26 -0.53 -13.04 14.68
CA LEU A 26 -1.94 -13.13 15.05
C LEU A 26 -2.69 -14.13 14.18
N ASP A 27 -2.46 -14.09 12.86
CA ASP A 27 -3.03 -15.06 11.90
C ASP A 27 -2.63 -16.51 12.21
N ARG A 28 -1.50 -16.73 12.88
CA ARG A 28 -1.04 -18.06 13.30
C ARG A 28 -1.63 -18.49 14.63
N LEU A 29 -1.81 -17.55 15.57
CA LEU A 29 -2.33 -17.83 16.91
C LEU A 29 -3.86 -17.94 16.94
N VAL A 30 -4.55 -17.14 16.11
CA VAL A 30 -6.01 -17.06 16.03
C VAL A 30 -6.45 -17.17 14.56
N PRO A 31 -6.24 -18.32 13.91
CA PRO A 31 -6.58 -18.46 12.49
C PRO A 31 -8.09 -18.43 12.28
N VAL A 32 -8.56 -17.54 11.40
CA VAL A 32 -9.97 -17.44 10.99
C VAL A 32 -10.38 -18.67 10.18
N ALA A 33 -9.44 -19.31 9.50
CA ALA A 33 -9.66 -20.54 8.71
C ALA A 33 -8.44 -21.47 8.83
N LYS A 34 -8.62 -22.75 8.45
CA LYS A 34 -7.49 -23.70 8.42
C LYS A 34 -6.38 -23.17 7.50
N VAL A 35 -5.21 -22.90 8.08
CA VAL A 35 -4.04 -22.39 7.35
C VAL A 35 -3.65 -23.35 6.23
N ARG A 36 -3.60 -22.86 5.00
CA ARG A 36 -3.19 -23.63 3.82
C ARG A 36 -1.92 -23.04 3.22
N GLY A 37 -1.11 -23.88 2.57
CA GLY A 37 0.04 -23.45 1.76
C GLY A 37 1.36 -23.23 2.52
N GLY A 38 1.41 -23.41 3.83
CA GLY A 38 2.64 -23.45 4.62
C GLY A 38 3.60 -22.25 4.45
N LEU A 39 4.82 -22.39 4.94
CA LEU A 39 5.87 -21.33 4.90
C LEU A 39 6.30 -20.95 3.48
N MET A 40 6.28 -21.90 2.54
CA MET A 40 6.67 -21.62 1.15
C MET A 40 5.74 -20.57 0.49
N ARG A 41 4.44 -20.59 0.78
CA ARG A 41 3.49 -19.58 0.30
C ARG A 41 3.83 -18.20 0.87
N VAL A 42 4.06 -18.12 2.18
CA VAL A 42 4.46 -16.87 2.85
C VAL A 42 5.78 -16.36 2.27
N ALA A 43 6.76 -17.23 2.07
CA ALA A 43 8.05 -16.86 1.48
C ALA A 43 7.89 -16.28 0.07
N LYS A 44 7.01 -16.86 -0.78
CA LYS A 44 6.71 -16.31 -2.11
C LYS A 44 6.08 -14.91 -2.03
N ASN A 45 5.12 -14.71 -1.13
CA ASN A 45 4.48 -13.41 -0.92
C ASN A 45 5.49 -12.35 -0.44
N LEU A 46 6.35 -12.72 0.52
CA LEU A 46 7.42 -11.84 1.02
C LEU A 46 8.49 -11.56 -0.04
N SER A 47 8.79 -12.51 -0.93
CA SER A 47 9.72 -12.30 -2.05
C SER A 47 9.17 -11.24 -3.02
N LEU A 48 7.88 -11.32 -3.37
CA LEU A 48 7.21 -10.28 -4.17
C LEU A 48 7.22 -8.93 -3.45
N ALA A 49 6.96 -8.92 -2.14
CA ALA A 49 7.05 -7.71 -1.34
C ALA A 49 8.46 -7.10 -1.37
N GLY A 50 9.50 -7.92 -1.27
CA GLY A 50 10.90 -7.48 -1.38
C GLY A 50 11.23 -6.84 -2.73
N VAL A 51 10.83 -7.48 -3.82
CA VAL A 51 10.96 -6.89 -5.17
C VAL A 51 10.22 -5.56 -5.27
N ASN A 52 8.97 -5.51 -4.80
CA ASN A 52 8.17 -4.30 -4.82
C ASN A 52 8.74 -3.19 -3.92
N ALA A 53 9.39 -3.53 -2.80
CA ALA A 53 10.07 -2.55 -1.95
C ALA A 53 11.25 -1.89 -2.67
N VAL A 54 12.07 -2.67 -3.38
CA VAL A 54 13.18 -2.14 -4.20
C VAL A 54 12.66 -1.25 -5.31
N LEU A 55 11.62 -1.69 -6.04
CA LEU A 55 10.99 -0.89 -7.10
C LEU A 55 10.31 0.36 -6.55
N SER A 56 9.71 0.28 -5.38
CA SER A 56 9.12 1.44 -4.72
C SER A 56 10.18 2.48 -4.39
N TRP A 57 11.31 2.05 -3.88
CA TRP A 57 12.43 2.94 -3.62
C TRP A 57 12.99 3.56 -4.92
N ALA A 58 13.13 2.78 -5.98
CA ALA A 58 13.76 3.21 -7.24
C ALA A 58 12.81 4.05 -8.14
N ILE A 59 11.50 3.82 -8.09
CA ILE A 59 10.52 4.40 -9.01
C ILE A 59 9.45 5.21 -8.25
N VAL A 60 8.78 4.59 -7.28
CA VAL A 60 7.62 5.22 -6.61
C VAL A 60 8.05 6.46 -5.82
N VAL A 61 9.17 6.38 -5.09
CA VAL A 61 9.66 7.51 -4.29
C VAL A 61 10.06 8.69 -5.18
N PRO A 62 10.87 8.54 -6.25
CA PRO A 62 11.19 9.65 -7.17
C PRO A 62 9.95 10.22 -7.86
N VAL A 63 9.05 9.37 -8.37
CA VAL A 63 7.80 9.82 -9.01
C VAL A 63 6.95 10.64 -8.05
N SER A 64 6.79 10.16 -6.80
CA SER A 64 6.03 10.89 -5.78
C SER A 64 6.70 12.22 -5.39
N ALA A 65 8.04 12.25 -5.32
CA ALA A 65 8.77 13.48 -5.03
C ALA A 65 8.62 14.51 -6.16
N ILE A 66 8.70 14.09 -7.41
CA ILE A 66 8.45 14.95 -8.59
C ILE A 66 7.01 15.46 -8.57
N ALA A 67 6.02 14.59 -8.36
CA ALA A 67 4.62 15.00 -8.29
C ALA A 67 4.40 16.03 -7.16
N ALA A 68 4.95 15.78 -5.98
CA ALA A 68 4.85 16.70 -4.85
C ALA A 68 5.52 18.06 -5.11
N SER A 69 6.62 18.10 -5.89
CA SER A 69 7.29 19.37 -6.25
C SER A 69 6.51 20.20 -7.29
N HIS A 70 5.54 19.58 -7.99
CA HIS A 70 4.66 20.22 -8.97
C HIS A 70 3.22 20.30 -8.47
N ALA A 71 2.97 19.96 -7.20
CA ALA A 71 1.65 20.02 -6.62
C ALA A 71 1.10 21.46 -6.67
N LEU A 72 -0.15 21.58 -7.09
CA LEU A 72 -0.84 22.87 -7.13
C LEU A 72 -1.21 23.30 -5.71
N ASP A 73 -0.86 24.53 -5.36
CA ASP A 73 -1.25 25.13 -4.06
C ASP A 73 -2.69 25.70 -4.15
N TRP A 74 -3.66 24.80 -4.26
CA TRP A 74 -5.07 25.14 -4.42
C TRP A 74 -5.91 24.90 -3.16
N ARG A 75 -5.29 24.38 -2.09
CA ARG A 75 -6.00 24.06 -0.84
C ARG A 75 -6.54 25.30 -0.16
N PRO A 76 -7.86 25.38 0.11
CA PRO A 76 -8.41 26.47 0.89
C PRO A 76 -7.84 26.45 2.31
N GLY A 77 -7.77 27.62 2.96
CA GLY A 77 -7.22 27.73 4.32
C GLY A 77 -7.94 26.90 5.39
N TRP A 78 -9.23 26.57 5.17
CA TRP A 78 -9.98 25.68 6.06
C TRP A 78 -9.59 24.20 5.92
N TRP A 79 -8.89 23.83 4.84
CA TRP A 79 -8.41 22.46 4.60
C TRP A 79 -7.06 22.26 5.28
N SER A 80 -7.04 22.31 6.59
CA SER A 80 -5.82 22.25 7.40
C SER A 80 -6.09 21.53 8.74
N GLY A 81 -5.04 21.24 9.49
CA GLY A 81 -5.15 20.56 10.78
C GLY A 81 -5.79 19.16 10.69
N GLY A 82 -6.48 18.76 11.75
CA GLY A 82 -7.12 17.44 11.84
C GLY A 82 -8.27 17.24 10.84
N GLN A 83 -9.01 18.28 10.52
CA GLN A 83 -10.09 18.23 9.52
C GLN A 83 -9.51 18.03 8.11
N GLY A 84 -8.42 18.73 7.79
CA GLY A 84 -7.73 18.57 6.52
C GLY A 84 -7.16 17.16 6.36
N LEU A 85 -6.54 16.63 7.40
CA LEU A 85 -6.03 15.25 7.39
C LEU A 85 -7.15 14.24 7.17
N LEU A 86 -8.28 14.36 7.85
CA LEU A 86 -9.43 13.47 7.68
C LEU A 86 -9.97 13.52 6.25
N LEU A 87 -10.07 14.70 5.67
CA LEU A 87 -10.53 14.88 4.30
C LEU A 87 -9.55 14.28 3.30
N ASP A 88 -8.24 14.49 3.50
CA ASP A 88 -7.19 13.86 2.68
C ASP A 88 -7.29 12.34 2.72
N MET A 89 -7.49 11.76 3.91
CA MET A 89 -7.64 10.31 4.06
C MET A 89 -8.88 9.79 3.33
N LEU A 90 -10.02 10.48 3.45
CA LEU A 90 -11.26 10.09 2.76
C LEU A 90 -11.13 10.17 1.24
N LEU A 91 -10.50 11.23 0.72
CA LEU A 91 -10.27 11.39 -0.71
C LEU A 91 -9.30 10.34 -1.24
N LEU A 92 -8.23 10.07 -0.51
CA LEU A 92 -7.26 9.02 -0.87
C LEU A 92 -7.93 7.64 -0.87
N ASP A 93 -8.76 7.34 0.12
CA ASP A 93 -9.48 6.06 0.23
C ASP A 93 -10.47 5.89 -0.93
N CYS A 94 -11.22 6.96 -1.24
CA CYS A 94 -12.12 7.01 -2.39
C CYS A 94 -11.36 6.79 -3.71
N TRP A 95 -10.20 7.42 -3.87
CA TRP A 95 -9.34 7.24 -5.03
C TRP A 95 -8.82 5.80 -5.15
N ILE A 96 -8.32 5.23 -4.06
CA ILE A 96 -7.86 3.84 -4.00
C ILE A 96 -8.99 2.88 -4.37
N TYR A 97 -10.22 3.13 -3.89
CA TYR A 97 -11.39 2.32 -4.25
C TYR A 97 -11.64 2.33 -5.76
N PHE A 98 -11.68 3.50 -6.39
CA PHE A 98 -11.92 3.57 -7.84
C PHE A 98 -10.78 2.98 -8.66
N TRP A 99 -9.54 3.17 -8.22
CA TRP A 99 -8.37 2.54 -8.84
C TRP A 99 -8.44 1.02 -8.74
N HIS A 100 -8.72 0.49 -7.56
CA HIS A 100 -8.86 -0.95 -7.34
C HIS A 100 -10.02 -1.53 -8.19
N ARG A 101 -11.15 -0.83 -8.24
CA ARG A 101 -12.25 -1.21 -9.12
C ARG A 101 -11.85 -1.22 -10.61
N ALA A 102 -11.07 -0.24 -11.06
CA ALA A 102 -10.54 -0.22 -12.43
C ALA A 102 -9.66 -1.45 -12.70
N ASN A 103 -8.83 -1.86 -11.75
CA ASN A 103 -8.02 -3.07 -11.86
C ASN A 103 -8.87 -4.34 -12.06
N HIS A 104 -10.10 -4.38 -11.55
CA HIS A 104 -11.01 -5.51 -11.74
C HIS A 104 -11.78 -5.48 -13.07
N VAL A 105 -12.01 -4.30 -13.68
CA VAL A 105 -12.86 -4.18 -14.86
C VAL A 105 -12.10 -3.94 -16.16
N VAL A 106 -10.87 -3.43 -16.08
CA VAL A 106 -10.03 -3.18 -17.26
C VAL A 106 -9.14 -4.40 -17.51
N PRO A 107 -9.30 -5.13 -18.64
CA PRO A 107 -8.58 -6.40 -18.84
C PRO A 107 -7.06 -6.29 -18.79
N MET A 108 -6.49 -5.16 -19.25
CA MET A 108 -5.04 -4.92 -19.19
C MET A 108 -4.56 -4.76 -17.74
N LEU A 109 -5.30 -4.04 -16.91
CA LEU A 109 -4.97 -3.84 -15.50
C LEU A 109 -5.16 -5.12 -14.71
N TRP A 110 -6.20 -5.89 -15.02
CA TRP A 110 -6.47 -7.19 -14.40
C TRP A 110 -5.28 -8.15 -14.51
N ARG A 111 -4.59 -8.20 -15.64
CA ARG A 111 -3.41 -9.07 -15.83
C ARG A 111 -2.30 -8.83 -14.80
N PHE A 112 -2.19 -7.62 -14.28
CA PHE A 112 -1.25 -7.31 -13.19
C PHE A 112 -1.87 -7.57 -11.83
N HIS A 113 -3.14 -7.23 -11.67
CA HIS A 113 -3.87 -7.33 -10.41
C HIS A 113 -4.26 -8.76 -10.03
N GLU A 114 -4.49 -9.65 -11.00
CA GLU A 114 -4.82 -11.05 -10.73
C GLU A 114 -3.77 -11.76 -9.85
N VAL A 115 -2.50 -11.34 -9.90
CA VAL A 115 -1.43 -11.88 -9.04
C VAL A 115 -1.78 -11.73 -7.55
N HIS A 116 -2.44 -10.63 -7.17
CA HIS A 116 -2.95 -10.42 -5.83
C HIS A 116 -4.03 -11.47 -5.46
N HIS A 117 -4.88 -11.84 -6.41
CA HIS A 117 -5.97 -12.80 -6.23
C HIS A 117 -5.57 -14.27 -6.40
N LEU A 118 -4.35 -14.57 -6.86
CA LEU A 118 -3.86 -15.94 -7.02
C LEU A 118 -3.45 -16.62 -5.70
N ASP A 119 -3.49 -15.92 -4.57
CA ASP A 119 -3.24 -16.57 -3.29
C ASP A 119 -4.46 -17.42 -2.88
N THR A 120 -4.20 -18.65 -2.51
CA THR A 120 -5.23 -19.64 -2.13
C THR A 120 -5.68 -19.50 -0.68
N PHE A 121 -5.05 -18.62 0.08
CA PHE A 121 -5.36 -18.41 1.48
C PHE A 121 -5.10 -16.93 1.84
N LEU A 122 -6.08 -16.29 2.49
CA LEU A 122 -5.96 -14.90 2.93
C LEU A 122 -5.33 -14.83 4.34
N ASP A 123 -4.16 -14.23 4.40
CA ASP A 123 -3.49 -13.79 5.63
C ASP A 123 -2.74 -12.49 5.38
N ALA A 124 -2.07 -11.94 6.39
CA ALA A 124 -1.33 -10.69 6.26
C ALA A 124 -0.26 -10.71 5.15
N SER A 125 0.31 -11.88 4.81
CA SER A 125 1.27 -11.99 3.72
C SER A 125 0.64 -11.83 2.34
N SER A 126 -0.63 -12.22 2.16
CA SER A 126 -1.33 -12.07 0.88
C SER A 126 -1.57 -10.61 0.51
N ALA A 127 -1.70 -9.73 1.51
CA ALA A 127 -1.80 -8.27 1.31
C ALA A 127 -0.54 -7.64 0.69
N LEU A 128 0.59 -8.34 0.70
CA LEU A 128 1.85 -7.89 0.11
C LEU A 128 2.09 -8.45 -1.30
N ARG A 129 1.18 -9.28 -1.78
CA ARG A 129 1.31 -9.98 -3.05
C ARG A 129 0.82 -9.11 -4.21
N PHE A 130 1.69 -8.28 -4.74
CA PHE A 130 1.40 -7.45 -5.91
C PHE A 130 2.36 -7.76 -7.06
N HIS A 131 1.86 -7.66 -8.28
CA HIS A 131 2.71 -7.65 -9.46
C HIS A 131 3.44 -6.30 -9.55
N PHE A 132 4.72 -6.32 -9.89
CA PHE A 132 5.52 -5.09 -9.98
C PHE A 132 4.94 -4.05 -10.96
N GLY A 133 4.33 -4.50 -12.07
CA GLY A 133 3.66 -3.62 -13.02
C GLY A 133 2.48 -2.85 -12.41
N GLU A 134 1.73 -3.49 -11.51
CA GLU A 134 0.66 -2.82 -10.76
C GLU A 134 1.22 -1.73 -9.84
N VAL A 135 2.32 -2.03 -9.13
CA VAL A 135 2.97 -1.07 -8.23
C VAL A 135 3.42 0.17 -8.98
N VAL A 136 4.03 0.00 -10.16
CA VAL A 136 4.47 1.11 -11.02
C VAL A 136 3.28 1.89 -11.56
N LEU A 137 2.29 1.22 -12.14
CA LEU A 137 1.08 1.88 -12.67
C LEU A 137 0.34 2.65 -11.57
N SER A 138 0.17 2.03 -10.40
CA SER A 138 -0.47 2.68 -9.25
C SER A 138 0.28 3.91 -8.77
N SER A 139 1.62 3.93 -8.87
CA SER A 139 2.41 5.10 -8.51
C SER A 139 2.23 6.25 -9.49
N LEU A 140 2.19 5.95 -10.79
CA LEU A 140 1.95 6.95 -11.84
C LEU A 140 0.56 7.56 -11.71
N VAL A 141 -0.45 6.73 -11.50
CA VAL A 141 -1.84 7.19 -11.34
C VAL A 141 -2.02 8.02 -10.08
N ARG A 142 -1.36 7.66 -8.96
CA ARG A 142 -1.36 8.47 -7.74
C ARG A 142 -0.62 9.80 -7.87
N ALA A 143 0.36 9.87 -8.76
CA ALA A 143 1.08 11.11 -9.03
C ALA A 143 0.21 12.18 -9.74
N LEU A 144 -0.97 11.79 -10.25
CA LEU A 144 -1.92 12.71 -10.90
C LEU A 144 -2.90 13.36 -9.90
N VAL A 145 -2.89 12.94 -8.63
CA VAL A 145 -3.83 13.36 -7.57
C VAL A 145 -3.08 14.04 -6.44
#